data_73303c631a9d7c44c70ba92924c0a4e8
#
_entry.id   73303c631a9d7c44c70ba92924c0a4e8
#
_cell.length_a   1.000
_cell.length_b   1.000
_cell.length_c   1.000
_cell.angle_alpha   90.00
_cell.angle_beta   90.00
_cell.angle_gamma   90.00
#
_symmetry.space_group_name_H-M   'P 1'
#
loop_
_entity.id
_entity.type
_entity.pdbx_description
1 polymer ?
#
loop_
_entity_poly.entity_id
_entity_poly.type
_entity_poly.pdbx_seq_one_letter_code
_entity_poly.pdbx_strand_id
1 'polypeptide(L)'
;MNKYKQYFASDFHLGAPNYDSSRDRENQVVAWLDFIKDDAAEVFLMGDIFDFWFEYRTVVPKGYIRLLGKLAELSDAGTKLYFFKGNHDMWVFDYFKKELNMHIISDEMEMERNGKKFFLHHGDGVGNGDSGYKLLKKLFRSKVCQWLFARAHPNLGVGLANYWSSKSKLAKRKEMKFEELELNWIKSLEVSLTQKGKKFDYFIMGHRHFPMDVKIGDNARYINLGEWINFKTYAVFDGQQLRLEHWKPES
;
A
#
# COMPACT_ATOMS: atom_id res chain seq x y z
N MET A 1 5.16 -9.13 -25.50
CA MET A 1 4.11 -9.98 -24.87
C MET A 1 2.90 -9.12 -24.55
N ASN A 2 1.71 -9.70 -24.50
CA ASN A 2 0.51 -8.91 -24.20
C ASN A 2 0.39 -8.74 -22.69
N LYS A 3 0.55 -7.52 -22.16
CA LYS A 3 0.39 -7.21 -20.75
C LYS A 3 -1.09 -7.27 -20.39
N TYR A 4 -1.48 -8.10 -19.45
CA TYR A 4 -2.90 -8.31 -19.10
C TYR A 4 -3.18 -8.50 -17.61
N LYS A 5 -2.15 -8.78 -16.80
CA LYS A 5 -2.30 -9.04 -15.37
C LYS A 5 -2.30 -7.77 -14.55
N GLN A 6 -3.01 -7.82 -13.42
CA GLN A 6 -3.00 -6.80 -12.38
C GLN A 6 -2.28 -7.36 -11.15
N TYR A 7 -1.27 -6.63 -10.66
CA TYR A 7 -0.47 -7.00 -9.51
C TYR A 7 -0.70 -6.02 -8.35
N PHE A 8 -0.80 -6.55 -7.14
CA PHE A 8 -1.10 -5.79 -5.93
C PHE A 8 -0.07 -6.15 -4.84
N ALA A 9 0.60 -5.16 -4.28
CA ALA A 9 1.51 -5.34 -3.15
C ALA A 9 1.45 -4.14 -2.22
N SER A 10 1.76 -4.31 -0.94
CA SER A 10 1.74 -3.24 0.05
C SER A 10 2.78 -3.45 1.15
N ASP A 11 2.89 -2.45 2.02
CA ASP A 11 3.64 -2.54 3.27
C ASP A 11 5.12 -2.96 3.08
N PHE A 12 5.81 -2.30 2.13
CA PHE A 12 7.24 -2.50 1.93
C PHE A 12 8.06 -1.86 3.06
N HIS A 13 7.58 -0.78 3.67
CA HIS A 13 8.25 -0.04 4.73
C HIS A 13 9.73 0.22 4.45
N LEU A 14 10.05 0.69 3.25
CA LEU A 14 11.41 1.04 2.88
C LEU A 14 11.89 2.20 3.75
N GLY A 15 13.09 2.07 4.30
CA GLY A 15 13.65 2.99 5.31
C GLY A 15 13.71 2.39 6.71
N ALA A 16 12.93 1.37 7.03
CA ALA A 16 12.90 0.71 8.31
C ALA A 16 13.49 -0.72 8.26
N PRO A 17 13.98 -1.28 9.37
CA PRO A 17 14.34 -0.62 10.63
C PRO A 17 15.67 0.14 10.52
N ASN A 18 16.49 -0.17 9.52
CA ASN A 18 17.79 0.45 9.23
C ASN A 18 18.07 0.42 7.73
N TYR A 19 19.17 1.03 7.32
CA TYR A 19 19.53 1.16 5.90
C TYR A 19 19.76 -0.20 5.24
N ASP A 20 20.51 -1.11 5.85
CA ASP A 20 20.89 -2.38 5.22
C ASP A 20 19.67 -3.27 4.97
N SER A 21 18.86 -3.50 6.01
CA SER A 21 17.61 -4.30 5.90
C SER A 21 16.63 -3.69 4.90
N SER A 22 16.54 -2.36 4.87
CA SER A 22 15.72 -1.64 3.88
C SER A 22 16.26 -1.82 2.47
N ARG A 23 17.60 -1.80 2.31
CA ARG A 23 18.25 -1.97 1.02
C ARG A 23 18.06 -3.38 0.46
N ASP A 24 18.18 -4.40 1.32
CA ASP A 24 17.95 -5.78 0.92
C ASP A 24 16.48 -5.97 0.48
N ARG A 25 15.55 -5.37 1.21
CA ARG A 25 14.12 -5.42 0.85
C ARG A 25 13.84 -4.65 -0.45
N GLU A 26 14.43 -3.47 -0.66
CA GLU A 26 14.36 -2.74 -1.93
C GLU A 26 14.81 -3.62 -3.10
N ASN A 27 15.95 -4.30 -2.96
CA ASN A 27 16.45 -5.20 -4.00
C ASN A 27 15.48 -6.35 -4.30
N GLN A 28 14.81 -6.91 -3.28
CA GLN A 28 13.82 -7.97 -3.48
C GLN A 28 12.55 -7.46 -4.17
N VAL A 29 12.08 -6.27 -3.81
CA VAL A 29 10.95 -5.62 -4.49
C VAL A 29 11.29 -5.32 -5.95
N VAL A 30 12.48 -4.84 -6.22
CA VAL A 30 12.95 -4.59 -7.60
C VAL A 30 13.04 -5.88 -8.41
N ALA A 31 13.53 -6.96 -7.82
CA ALA A 31 13.56 -8.28 -8.48
C ALA A 31 12.15 -8.82 -8.77
N TRP A 32 11.20 -8.62 -7.84
CA TRP A 32 9.80 -8.95 -8.09
C TRP A 32 9.19 -8.10 -9.22
N LEU A 33 9.43 -6.80 -9.23
CA LEU A 33 8.97 -5.91 -10.31
C LEU A 33 9.59 -6.31 -11.67
N ASP A 34 10.83 -6.75 -11.67
CA ASP A 34 11.49 -7.28 -12.88
C ASP A 34 10.84 -8.60 -13.35
N PHE A 35 10.50 -9.47 -12.43
CA PHE A 35 9.81 -10.74 -12.73
C PHE A 35 8.44 -10.52 -13.38
N ILE A 36 7.68 -9.52 -12.94
CA ILE A 36 6.33 -9.26 -13.46
C ILE A 36 6.28 -8.34 -14.68
N LYS A 37 7.39 -7.72 -15.09
CA LYS A 37 7.42 -6.62 -16.10
C LYS A 37 6.81 -6.98 -17.44
N ASP A 38 6.91 -8.24 -17.85
CA ASP A 38 6.53 -8.68 -19.19
C ASP A 38 5.01 -8.89 -19.35
N ASP A 39 4.29 -9.16 -18.26
CA ASP A 39 2.86 -9.44 -18.28
C ASP A 39 2.01 -8.47 -17.42
N ALA A 40 2.65 -7.60 -16.63
CA ALA A 40 1.98 -6.59 -15.81
C ALA A 40 1.37 -5.48 -16.65
N ALA A 41 0.04 -5.49 -16.80
CA ALA A 41 -0.70 -4.36 -17.36
C ALA A 41 -0.84 -3.23 -16.34
N GLU A 42 -1.05 -3.58 -15.08
CA GLU A 42 -1.25 -2.64 -13.97
C GLU A 42 -0.56 -3.14 -12.71
N VAL A 43 0.09 -2.22 -11.98
CA VAL A 43 0.69 -2.49 -10.67
C VAL A 43 0.12 -1.53 -9.65
N PHE A 44 -0.44 -2.08 -8.58
CA PHE A 44 -1.05 -1.37 -7.48
C PHE A 44 -0.14 -1.46 -6.24
N LEU A 45 0.51 -0.36 -5.91
CA LEU A 45 1.24 -0.20 -4.66
C LEU A 45 0.26 0.31 -3.61
N MET A 46 -0.18 -0.59 -2.72
CA MET A 46 -1.36 -0.40 -1.87
C MET A 46 -1.07 0.33 -0.54
N GLY A 47 -0.03 1.19 -0.51
CA GLY A 47 0.34 2.04 0.63
C GLY A 47 1.42 1.44 1.53
N ASP A 48 1.98 2.29 2.39
CA ASP A 48 3.11 1.98 3.28
C ASP A 48 4.33 1.41 2.51
N ILE A 49 4.56 1.93 1.32
CA ILE A 49 5.73 1.60 0.49
C ILE A 49 6.99 2.13 1.17
N PHE A 50 6.91 3.33 1.71
CA PHE A 50 7.98 3.96 2.48
C PHE A 50 7.59 4.02 3.96
N ASP A 51 8.57 3.85 4.84
CA ASP A 51 8.36 4.00 6.28
C ASP A 51 8.10 5.46 6.69
N PHE A 52 8.53 6.37 5.85
CA PHE A 52 8.19 7.78 5.89
C PHE A 52 8.43 8.42 4.51
N TRP A 53 7.48 9.25 4.07
CA TRP A 53 7.61 10.07 2.86
C TRP A 53 7.00 11.44 3.08
N PHE A 54 7.74 12.50 2.71
CA PHE A 54 7.23 13.86 2.65
C PHE A 54 7.83 14.59 1.45
N GLU A 55 7.00 15.18 0.62
CA GLU A 55 7.42 15.98 -0.53
C GLU A 55 7.54 17.45 -0.11
N TYR A 56 8.76 17.94 0.07
CA TYR A 56 9.03 19.37 0.15
C TYR A 56 8.92 20.00 -1.24
N ARG A 57 8.93 21.34 -1.30
CA ARG A 57 8.80 22.03 -2.59
C ARG A 57 9.89 21.63 -3.62
N THR A 58 11.08 21.38 -3.18
CA THR A 58 12.27 21.16 -4.06
C THR A 58 13.06 19.92 -3.68
N VAL A 59 12.70 19.18 -2.63
CA VAL A 59 13.42 18.00 -2.20
C VAL A 59 12.45 16.91 -1.75
N VAL A 60 12.85 15.66 -1.97
CA VAL A 60 12.20 14.45 -1.48
C VAL A 60 13.18 13.64 -0.62
N PRO A 61 12.72 12.68 0.18
CA PRO A 61 13.62 11.78 0.91
C PRO A 61 14.62 11.11 -0.04
N LYS A 62 15.89 11.13 0.33
CA LYS A 62 16.96 10.48 -0.44
C LYS A 62 16.92 8.96 -0.28
N GLY A 63 17.36 8.25 -1.29
CA GLY A 63 17.38 6.78 -1.34
C GLY A 63 16.37 6.23 -2.34
N TYR A 64 16.11 4.95 -2.25
CA TYR A 64 15.10 4.22 -3.05
C TYR A 64 15.29 4.32 -4.58
N ILE A 65 16.50 4.66 -5.03
CA ILE A 65 16.79 4.92 -6.45
C ILE A 65 16.50 3.70 -7.32
N ARG A 66 16.74 2.48 -6.81
CA ARG A 66 16.49 1.26 -7.57
C ARG A 66 15.01 1.01 -7.77
N LEU A 67 14.21 1.18 -6.71
CA LEU A 67 12.76 1.08 -6.80
C LEU A 67 12.20 2.14 -7.76
N LEU A 68 12.58 3.41 -7.57
CA LEU A 68 12.10 4.50 -8.42
C LEU A 68 12.49 4.31 -9.87
N GLY A 69 13.74 3.87 -10.14
CA GLY A 69 14.21 3.56 -11.49
C GLY A 69 13.46 2.40 -12.12
N LYS A 70 13.14 1.33 -11.35
CA LYS A 70 12.34 0.20 -11.87
C LYS A 70 10.89 0.60 -12.14
N LEU A 71 10.30 1.46 -11.31
CA LEU A 71 8.95 1.99 -11.54
C LEU A 71 8.92 2.92 -12.78
N ALA A 72 9.96 3.72 -13.00
CA ALA A 72 10.11 4.52 -14.23
C ALA A 72 10.15 3.61 -15.47
N GLU A 73 11.03 2.59 -15.46
CA GLU A 73 11.12 1.58 -16.53
C GLU A 73 9.77 0.94 -16.86
N LEU A 74 9.02 0.52 -15.83
CA LEU A 74 7.69 -0.09 -16.01
C LEU A 74 6.68 0.90 -16.61
N SER A 75 6.69 2.14 -16.13
CA SER A 75 5.83 3.21 -16.64
C SER A 75 6.14 3.52 -18.10
N ASP A 76 7.41 3.67 -18.44
CA ASP A 76 7.88 3.94 -19.81
C ASP A 76 7.55 2.77 -20.76
N ALA A 77 7.55 1.53 -20.23
CA ALA A 77 7.11 0.33 -20.94
C ALA A 77 5.58 0.18 -21.02
N GLY A 78 4.81 1.17 -20.56
CA GLY A 78 3.34 1.24 -20.67
C GLY A 78 2.57 0.51 -19.58
N THR A 79 3.21 0.03 -18.51
CA THR A 79 2.52 -0.50 -17.31
C THR A 79 1.89 0.66 -16.55
N LYS A 80 0.59 0.57 -16.23
CA LYS A 80 -0.08 1.58 -15.42
C LYS A 80 0.25 1.37 -13.95
N LEU A 81 0.74 2.42 -13.30
CA LEU A 81 1.14 2.39 -11.91
C LEU A 81 0.15 3.16 -11.04
N TYR A 82 -0.25 2.55 -9.92
CA TYR A 82 -1.14 3.13 -8.92
C TYR A 82 -0.44 3.14 -7.56
N PHE A 83 -0.52 4.26 -6.85
CA PHE A 83 0.03 4.42 -5.51
C PHE A 83 -1.09 4.83 -4.56
N PHE A 84 -1.43 3.95 -3.63
CA PHE A 84 -2.33 4.26 -2.52
C PHE A 84 -1.53 4.88 -1.38
N LYS A 85 -2.06 5.94 -0.80
CA LYS A 85 -1.45 6.54 0.39
C LYS A 85 -1.73 5.67 1.60
N GLY A 86 -0.68 5.17 2.21
CA GLY A 86 -0.75 4.54 3.53
C GLY A 86 -0.62 5.56 4.66
N ASN A 87 -0.55 5.08 5.89
CA ASN A 87 -0.36 5.94 7.05
C ASN A 87 1.09 6.41 7.24
N HIS A 88 2.06 5.71 6.66
CA HIS A 88 3.48 6.08 6.70
C HIS A 88 3.88 7.02 5.56
N ASP A 89 3.22 6.94 4.43
CA ASP A 89 3.53 7.72 3.22
C ASP A 89 2.35 8.58 2.75
N MET A 90 1.51 9.04 3.68
CA MET A 90 0.34 9.85 3.38
C MET A 90 0.67 11.22 2.77
N TRP A 91 1.92 11.68 2.88
CA TRP A 91 2.39 12.96 2.36
C TRP A 91 3.09 12.84 0.99
N VAL A 92 2.71 11.82 0.23
CA VAL A 92 2.89 11.76 -1.22
C VAL A 92 1.90 12.75 -1.86
N PHE A 93 2.39 13.67 -2.69
CA PHE A 93 1.55 14.68 -3.34
C PHE A 93 1.55 14.54 -4.86
N ASP A 94 2.57 15.05 -5.54
CA ASP A 94 2.61 15.07 -7.00
C ASP A 94 3.93 14.57 -7.62
N TYR A 95 4.94 14.30 -6.84
CA TYR A 95 6.25 13.85 -7.31
C TYR A 95 6.13 12.57 -8.16
N PHE A 96 5.52 11.52 -7.64
CA PHE A 96 5.36 10.27 -8.38
C PHE A 96 4.42 10.40 -9.58
N LYS A 97 3.44 11.31 -9.52
CA LYS A 97 2.60 11.61 -10.67
C LYS A 97 3.41 12.27 -11.79
N LYS A 98 4.30 13.20 -11.46
CA LYS A 98 5.11 13.94 -12.45
C LYS A 98 6.27 13.11 -12.99
N GLU A 99 6.98 12.41 -12.12
CA GLU A 99 8.21 11.69 -12.47
C GLU A 99 7.97 10.27 -12.97
N LEU A 100 6.89 9.62 -12.52
CA LEU A 100 6.61 8.21 -12.81
C LEU A 100 5.24 7.99 -13.48
N ASN A 101 4.53 9.04 -13.86
CA ASN A 101 3.17 8.96 -14.42
C ASN A 101 2.20 8.10 -13.57
N MET A 102 2.40 8.07 -12.24
CA MET A 102 1.61 7.27 -11.31
C MET A 102 0.26 7.90 -11.00
N HIS A 103 -0.77 7.08 -10.87
CA HIS A 103 -2.07 7.46 -10.33
C HIS A 103 -2.02 7.43 -8.80
N ILE A 104 -2.18 8.61 -8.14
CA ILE A 104 -2.16 8.71 -6.67
C ILE A 104 -3.57 8.59 -6.12
N ILE A 105 -3.81 7.58 -5.29
CA ILE A 105 -5.10 7.27 -4.66
C ILE A 105 -5.01 7.60 -3.18
N SER A 106 -5.90 8.48 -2.71
CA SER A 106 -5.85 8.99 -1.33
C SER A 106 -6.64 8.16 -0.32
N ASP A 107 -7.66 7.45 -0.78
CA ASP A 107 -8.57 6.66 0.04
C ASP A 107 -8.92 5.34 -0.65
N GLU A 108 -10.18 5.09 -0.99
CA GLU A 108 -10.62 3.90 -1.69
C GLU A 108 -10.64 4.08 -3.21
N MET A 109 -10.56 2.97 -3.90
CA MET A 109 -10.78 2.88 -5.34
C MET A 109 -11.66 1.68 -5.67
N GLU A 110 -12.72 1.93 -6.45
CA GLU A 110 -13.55 0.91 -7.05
C GLU A 110 -13.11 0.72 -8.50
N MET A 111 -12.92 -0.51 -8.94
CA MET A 111 -12.60 -0.79 -10.33
C MET A 111 -13.25 -2.09 -10.80
N GLU A 112 -13.37 -2.23 -12.12
CA GLU A 112 -13.81 -3.47 -12.77
C GLU A 112 -12.77 -3.92 -13.78
N ARG A 113 -12.42 -5.23 -13.75
CA ARG A 113 -11.52 -5.87 -14.72
C ARG A 113 -12.10 -7.24 -15.09
N ASN A 114 -12.28 -7.45 -16.37
CA ASN A 114 -12.84 -8.69 -16.94
C ASN A 114 -14.14 -9.14 -16.25
N GLY A 115 -15.06 -8.19 -15.97
CA GLY A 115 -16.33 -8.47 -15.29
C GLY A 115 -16.23 -8.75 -13.80
N LYS A 116 -15.03 -8.67 -13.21
CA LYS A 116 -14.80 -8.76 -11.76
C LYS A 116 -14.67 -7.38 -11.15
N LYS A 117 -15.37 -7.15 -10.03
CA LYS A 117 -15.40 -5.87 -9.30
C LYS A 117 -14.51 -5.92 -8.08
N PHE A 118 -13.67 -4.92 -7.94
CA PHE A 118 -12.68 -4.78 -6.88
C PHE A 118 -12.96 -3.54 -6.04
N PHE A 119 -12.88 -3.71 -4.72
CA PHE A 119 -12.78 -2.63 -3.76
C PHE A 119 -11.37 -2.60 -3.20
N LEU A 120 -10.65 -1.52 -3.43
CA LEU A 120 -9.24 -1.36 -3.06
C LEU A 120 -9.10 -0.25 -2.02
N HIS A 121 -8.39 -0.52 -0.93
CA HIS A 121 -8.10 0.47 0.12
C HIS A 121 -6.81 0.06 0.85
N HIS A 122 -6.03 1.01 1.38
CA HIS A 122 -4.84 0.64 2.16
C HIS A 122 -5.20 -0.19 3.40
N GLY A 123 -6.27 0.15 4.10
CA GLY A 123 -6.72 -0.57 5.30
C GLY A 123 -6.58 0.22 6.60
N ASP A 124 -5.98 1.41 6.57
CA ASP A 124 -5.81 2.25 7.75
C ASP A 124 -7.08 3.02 8.14
N GLY A 125 -7.33 3.15 9.43
CA GLY A 125 -8.51 3.86 9.95
C GLY A 125 -9.84 3.14 9.73
N VAL A 126 -9.81 1.85 9.36
CA VAL A 126 -10.98 0.99 9.23
C VAL A 126 -11.21 0.23 10.54
N GLY A 127 -12.45 0.24 11.04
CA GLY A 127 -12.85 -0.44 12.29
C GLY A 127 -13.35 0.48 13.40
N ASN A 128 -13.98 -0.13 14.41
CA ASN A 128 -14.66 0.54 15.53
C ASN A 128 -13.71 0.70 16.74
N GLY A 129 -12.52 1.15 16.64
CA GLY A 129 -11.60 1.30 17.78
C GLY A 129 -10.60 2.43 17.65
N ASP A 130 -10.50 3.01 16.47
CA ASP A 130 -9.42 3.91 16.10
C ASP A 130 -9.81 5.39 16.10
N SER A 131 -10.67 5.86 17.03
CA SER A 131 -11.07 7.28 17.08
C SER A 131 -9.86 8.22 17.22
N GLY A 132 -8.88 7.86 18.06
CA GLY A 132 -7.64 8.63 18.21
C GLY A 132 -6.80 8.64 16.94
N TYR A 133 -6.67 7.51 16.27
CA TYR A 133 -5.97 7.40 14.99
C TYR A 133 -6.69 8.19 13.89
N LYS A 134 -8.02 8.12 13.80
CA LYS A 134 -8.81 8.90 12.83
C LYS A 134 -8.63 10.40 13.01
N LEU A 135 -8.57 10.87 14.26
CA LEU A 135 -8.29 12.28 14.56
C LEU A 135 -6.86 12.65 14.13
N LEU A 136 -5.86 11.82 14.43
CA LEU A 136 -4.47 12.03 14.03
C LEU A 136 -4.32 12.03 12.50
N LYS A 137 -4.97 11.09 11.79
CA LYS A 137 -5.02 11.03 10.32
C LYS A 137 -5.60 12.32 9.74
N LYS A 138 -6.71 12.82 10.32
CA LYS A 138 -7.32 14.07 9.91
C LYS A 138 -6.40 15.28 10.13
N LEU A 139 -5.68 15.32 11.26
CA LEU A 139 -4.71 16.37 11.55
C LEU A 139 -3.56 16.35 10.52
N PHE A 140 -2.95 15.20 10.27
CA PHE A 140 -1.84 15.08 9.31
C PHE A 140 -2.25 15.32 7.85
N ARG A 141 -3.52 15.05 7.51
CA ARG A 141 -4.09 15.41 6.21
C ARG A 141 -4.45 16.88 6.08
N SER A 142 -4.44 17.67 7.17
CA SER A 142 -4.76 19.09 7.10
C SER A 142 -3.65 19.84 6.37
N LYS A 143 -4.04 20.76 5.48
CA LYS A 143 -3.10 21.62 4.74
C LYS A 143 -2.25 22.48 5.68
N VAL A 144 -2.79 22.86 6.84
CA VAL A 144 -2.08 23.66 7.85
C VAL A 144 -0.94 22.82 8.45
N CYS A 145 -1.22 21.57 8.86
CA CYS A 145 -0.19 20.68 9.40
C CYS A 145 0.90 20.39 8.34
N GLN A 146 0.52 20.11 7.11
CA GLN A 146 1.45 19.91 5.99
C GLN A 146 2.30 21.16 5.73
N TRP A 147 1.70 22.35 5.77
CA TRP A 147 2.40 23.62 5.59
C TRP A 147 3.41 23.88 6.72
N LEU A 148 3.02 23.63 7.98
CA LEU A 148 3.91 23.75 9.13
C LEU A 148 5.08 22.76 9.02
N PHE A 149 4.80 21.51 8.70
CA PHE A 149 5.84 20.49 8.54
C PHE A 149 6.83 20.85 7.41
N ALA A 150 6.34 21.40 6.31
CA ALA A 150 7.15 21.87 5.19
C ALA A 150 8.11 23.01 5.56
N ARG A 151 7.93 23.67 6.71
CA ARG A 151 8.85 24.71 7.25
C ARG A 151 9.92 24.12 8.17
N ALA A 152 9.72 22.90 8.66
CA ALA A 152 10.75 22.20 9.43
C ALA A 152 11.93 21.85 8.52
N HIS A 153 13.14 21.96 9.04
CA HIS A 153 14.31 21.49 8.30
C HIS A 153 14.17 19.99 7.99
N PRO A 154 14.39 19.53 6.74
CA PRO A 154 14.16 18.12 6.36
C PRO A 154 14.79 17.10 7.30
N ASN A 155 16.00 17.33 7.78
CA ASN A 155 16.68 16.41 8.70
C ASN A 155 15.94 16.28 10.05
N LEU A 156 15.34 17.37 10.56
CA LEU A 156 14.54 17.34 11.79
C LEU A 156 13.19 16.64 11.55
N GLY A 157 12.53 16.96 10.44
CA GLY A 157 11.26 16.35 10.08
C GLY A 157 11.35 14.84 9.88
N VAL A 158 12.33 14.39 9.10
CA VAL A 158 12.58 12.96 8.87
C VAL A 158 12.99 12.26 10.17
N GLY A 159 13.86 12.88 11.00
CA GLY A 159 14.26 12.32 12.30
C GLY A 159 13.07 12.11 13.26
N LEU A 160 12.19 13.08 13.36
CA LEU A 160 10.98 13.01 14.20
C LEU A 160 10.00 11.93 13.70
N ALA A 161 9.81 11.85 12.39
CA ALA A 161 8.93 10.86 11.79
C ALA A 161 9.44 9.43 12.00
N ASN A 162 10.73 9.18 11.81
CA ASN A 162 11.36 7.87 12.07
C ASN A 162 11.24 7.46 13.54
N TYR A 163 11.39 8.41 14.48
CA TYR A 163 11.19 8.17 15.91
C TYR A 163 9.74 7.73 16.22
N TRP A 164 8.75 8.39 15.61
CA TRP A 164 7.33 8.05 15.80
C TRP A 164 6.96 6.71 15.16
N SER A 165 7.47 6.44 13.95
CA SER A 165 7.28 5.14 13.28
C SER A 165 7.81 3.98 14.14
N SER A 166 9.00 4.11 14.71
CA SER A 166 9.60 3.09 15.57
C SER A 166 8.77 2.79 16.82
N LYS A 167 8.21 3.82 17.46
CA LYS A 167 7.33 3.65 18.63
C LYS A 167 6.00 2.98 18.29
N SER A 168 5.40 3.33 17.16
CA SER A 168 4.14 2.74 16.68
C SER A 168 4.28 1.24 16.43
N LYS A 169 5.40 0.78 15.86
CA LYS A 169 5.68 -0.64 15.61
C LYS A 169 5.82 -1.46 16.89
N LEU A 170 6.42 -0.91 17.94
CA LEU A 170 6.54 -1.57 19.24
C LEU A 170 5.19 -1.75 19.94
N ALA A 171 4.26 -0.82 19.78
CA ALA A 171 2.91 -0.92 20.34
C ALA A 171 2.06 -2.00 19.62
N LYS A 172 2.17 -2.13 18.31
CA LYS A 172 1.42 -3.10 17.50
C LYS A 172 1.79 -4.58 17.79
N ARG A 173 2.97 -4.88 18.27
CA ARG A 173 3.39 -6.27 18.62
C ARG A 173 2.56 -6.93 19.73
N LYS A 174 1.73 -6.20 20.47
CA LYS A 174 0.94 -6.72 21.61
C LYS A 174 -0.48 -7.19 21.24
N GLU A 175 -0.92 -7.06 20.00
CA GLU A 175 -2.35 -7.24 19.66
C GLU A 175 -2.60 -8.36 18.64
N MET A 176 -2.39 -9.62 19.03
CA MET A 176 -2.79 -10.80 18.24
C MET A 176 -4.32 -11.10 18.27
N LYS A 177 -5.15 -10.21 18.80
CA LYS A 177 -6.62 -10.34 18.84
C LYS A 177 -7.36 -9.63 17.69
N PHE A 178 -6.62 -9.09 16.71
CA PHE A 178 -7.19 -8.20 15.69
C PHE A 178 -7.84 -8.88 14.48
N GLU A 179 -7.50 -10.13 14.16
CA GLU A 179 -8.05 -10.81 12.98
C GLU A 179 -9.58 -10.87 12.97
N GLU A 180 -10.17 -11.16 14.12
CA GLU A 180 -11.62 -11.28 14.23
C GLU A 180 -12.35 -9.92 14.12
N LEU A 181 -11.78 -8.85 14.68
CA LEU A 181 -12.35 -7.51 14.60
C LEU A 181 -12.29 -6.94 13.17
N GLU A 182 -11.19 -7.19 12.46
CA GLU A 182 -11.03 -6.78 11.08
C GLU A 182 -12.00 -7.53 10.16
N LEU A 183 -12.10 -8.83 10.28
CA LEU A 183 -13.04 -9.63 9.49
C LEU A 183 -14.49 -9.23 9.74
N ASN A 184 -14.85 -8.92 10.97
CA ASN A 184 -16.21 -8.44 11.30
C ASN A 184 -16.47 -7.06 10.67
N TRP A 185 -15.46 -6.18 10.64
CA TRP A 185 -15.61 -4.89 9.98
C TRP A 185 -15.74 -5.04 8.46
N ILE A 186 -14.89 -5.87 7.80
CA ILE A 186 -14.95 -6.13 6.36
C ILE A 186 -16.30 -6.73 5.96
N LYS A 187 -16.81 -7.69 6.73
CA LYS A 187 -18.16 -8.26 6.53
C LYS A 187 -19.25 -7.18 6.64
N SER A 188 -19.14 -6.30 7.63
CA SER A 188 -20.07 -5.18 7.80
C SER A 188 -20.01 -4.18 6.64
N LEU A 189 -18.81 -3.91 6.12
CA LEU A 189 -18.60 -3.07 4.95
C LEU A 189 -19.24 -3.70 3.70
N GLU A 190 -18.98 -4.98 3.45
CA GLU A 190 -19.57 -5.73 2.32
C GLU A 190 -21.09 -5.67 2.36
N VAL A 191 -21.70 -5.96 3.52
CA VAL A 191 -23.15 -5.86 3.72
C VAL A 191 -23.66 -4.45 3.43
N SER A 192 -23.00 -3.42 3.97
CA SER A 192 -23.38 -2.01 3.77
C SER A 192 -23.31 -1.60 2.29
N LEU A 193 -22.27 -2.03 1.58
CA LEU A 193 -22.12 -1.75 0.16
C LEU A 193 -23.16 -2.49 -0.68
N THR A 194 -23.43 -3.75 -0.37
CA THR A 194 -24.46 -4.57 -1.02
C THR A 194 -25.86 -3.96 -0.84
N GLN A 195 -26.19 -3.45 0.35
CA GLN A 195 -27.45 -2.75 0.62
C GLN A 195 -27.60 -1.46 -0.23
N LYS A 196 -26.48 -0.83 -0.59
CA LYS A 196 -26.43 0.33 -1.50
C LYS A 196 -26.40 -0.06 -2.98
N GLY A 197 -26.58 -1.34 -3.31
CA GLY A 197 -26.55 -1.85 -4.68
C GLY A 197 -25.14 -2.03 -5.26
N LYS A 198 -24.10 -1.89 -4.45
CA LYS A 198 -22.71 -2.08 -4.85
C LYS A 198 -22.23 -3.46 -4.42
N LYS A 199 -22.00 -4.35 -5.38
CA LYS A 199 -21.47 -5.70 -5.14
C LYS A 199 -20.04 -5.80 -5.69
N PHE A 200 -19.14 -6.36 -4.90
CA PHE A 200 -17.75 -6.59 -5.26
C PHE A 200 -17.40 -8.08 -5.16
N ASP A 201 -16.53 -8.53 -6.06
CA ASP A 201 -15.97 -9.89 -6.00
C ASP A 201 -14.75 -9.94 -5.06
N TYR A 202 -13.97 -8.85 -5.01
CA TYR A 202 -12.72 -8.80 -4.26
C TYR A 202 -12.58 -7.50 -3.45
N PHE A 203 -12.20 -7.66 -2.17
CA PHE A 203 -11.76 -6.59 -1.29
C PHE A 203 -10.27 -6.78 -1.04
N ILE A 204 -9.41 -5.87 -1.49
CA ILE A 204 -7.96 -5.97 -1.37
C ILE A 204 -7.45 -4.85 -0.48
N MET A 205 -6.71 -5.22 0.59
CA MET A 205 -6.14 -4.27 1.56
C MET A 205 -4.74 -4.68 1.99
N GLY A 206 -4.00 -3.75 2.59
CA GLY A 206 -2.74 -3.94 3.31
C GLY A 206 -2.86 -3.62 4.79
N HIS A 207 -1.88 -2.87 5.35
CA HIS A 207 -1.86 -2.25 6.68
C HIS A 207 -1.75 -3.21 7.87
N ARG A 208 -2.34 -4.38 7.82
CA ARG A 208 -2.35 -5.33 8.96
C ARG A 208 -1.12 -6.24 9.00
N HIS A 209 -0.31 -6.22 7.97
CA HIS A 209 0.94 -6.96 7.86
C HIS A 209 0.80 -8.48 7.94
N PHE A 210 -0.40 -9.02 7.90
CA PHE A 210 -0.65 -10.45 7.93
C PHE A 210 -1.40 -10.88 6.68
N PRO A 211 -0.81 -11.76 5.85
CA PRO A 211 -1.46 -12.20 4.60
C PRO A 211 -2.68 -13.04 4.90
N MET A 212 -3.81 -12.67 4.31
CA MET A 212 -5.07 -13.39 4.43
C MET A 212 -5.77 -13.48 3.08
N ASP A 213 -6.47 -14.58 2.86
CA ASP A 213 -7.36 -14.79 1.74
C ASP A 213 -8.58 -15.57 2.23
N VAL A 214 -9.65 -14.86 2.49
CA VAL A 214 -10.85 -15.42 3.13
C VAL A 214 -12.12 -15.06 2.36
N LYS A 215 -13.04 -16.03 2.30
CA LYS A 215 -14.38 -15.78 1.76
C LYS A 215 -15.19 -14.91 2.73
N ILE A 216 -15.85 -13.89 2.20
CA ILE A 216 -16.79 -13.03 2.93
C ILE A 216 -18.12 -12.97 2.18
N GLY A 217 -19.24 -12.84 2.92
CA GLY A 217 -20.56 -12.85 2.30
C GLY A 217 -20.80 -14.09 1.45
N ASP A 218 -21.65 -13.96 0.43
CA ASP A 218 -22.01 -15.09 -0.44
C ASP A 218 -20.90 -15.42 -1.45
N ASN A 219 -20.34 -14.42 -2.13
CA ASN A 219 -19.42 -14.63 -3.25
C ASN A 219 -18.16 -13.75 -3.23
N ALA A 220 -18.03 -12.86 -2.27
CA ALA A 220 -16.86 -11.97 -2.18
C ALA A 220 -15.69 -12.64 -1.45
N ARG A 221 -14.47 -12.19 -1.77
CA ARG A 221 -13.23 -12.57 -1.07
C ARG A 221 -12.54 -11.33 -0.53
N TYR A 222 -12.06 -11.43 0.69
CA TYR A 222 -11.18 -10.45 1.30
C TYR A 222 -9.73 -10.94 1.23
N ILE A 223 -8.85 -10.10 0.70
CA ILE A 223 -7.43 -10.34 0.61
C ILE A 223 -6.70 -9.25 1.38
N ASN A 224 -5.95 -9.63 2.42
CA ASN A 224 -4.91 -8.79 3.00
C ASN A 224 -3.57 -9.18 2.40
N LEU A 225 -2.86 -8.19 1.85
CA LEU A 225 -1.62 -8.41 1.10
C LEU A 225 -0.44 -8.79 1.98
N GLY A 226 -0.57 -8.68 3.33
CA GLY A 226 0.55 -8.89 4.23
C GLY A 226 1.58 -7.75 4.14
N GLU A 227 2.87 -8.09 4.27
CA GLU A 227 3.98 -7.15 4.24
C GLU A 227 5.26 -7.79 3.65
N TRP A 228 6.27 -6.96 3.35
CA TRP A 228 7.49 -7.42 2.67
C TRP A 228 8.71 -7.58 3.59
N ILE A 229 8.56 -7.41 4.90
CA ILE A 229 9.62 -7.63 5.90
C ILE A 229 9.83 -9.14 6.13
N ASN A 230 8.73 -9.89 6.32
CA ASN A 230 8.76 -11.32 6.62
C ASN A 230 8.07 -12.17 5.57
N PHE A 231 6.86 -11.78 5.12
CA PHE A 231 6.00 -12.61 4.27
C PHE A 231 6.29 -12.47 2.79
N LYS A 232 6.58 -11.23 2.30
CA LYS A 232 6.85 -10.94 0.88
C LYS A 232 5.72 -11.44 -0.01
N THR A 233 4.51 -11.11 0.36
CA THR A 233 3.30 -11.52 -0.33
C THR A 233 2.79 -10.43 -1.28
N TYR A 234 2.17 -10.88 -2.35
CA TYR A 234 1.50 -10.04 -3.32
C TYR A 234 0.27 -10.75 -3.87
N ALA A 235 -0.69 -10.02 -4.40
CA ALA A 235 -1.80 -10.64 -5.12
C ALA A 235 -1.65 -10.42 -6.63
N VAL A 236 -2.14 -11.36 -7.43
CA VAL A 236 -2.18 -11.28 -8.89
C VAL A 236 -3.55 -11.69 -9.40
N PHE A 237 -4.14 -10.84 -10.25
CA PHE A 237 -5.33 -11.16 -11.02
C PHE A 237 -4.93 -11.41 -12.48
N ASP A 238 -5.22 -12.61 -12.98
CA ASP A 238 -4.84 -13.06 -14.31
C ASP A 238 -5.94 -12.88 -15.38
N GLY A 239 -6.96 -12.10 -15.04
CA GLY A 239 -8.15 -11.89 -15.88
C GLY A 239 -9.29 -12.88 -15.59
N GLN A 240 -9.05 -13.92 -14.80
CA GLN A 240 -10.05 -14.92 -14.40
C GLN A 240 -10.17 -15.02 -12.89
N GLN A 241 -9.04 -15.17 -12.18
CA GLN A 241 -9.00 -15.36 -10.75
C GLN A 241 -7.91 -14.51 -10.08
N LEU A 242 -8.19 -14.14 -8.83
CA LEU A 242 -7.23 -13.47 -7.96
C LEU A 242 -6.55 -14.51 -7.08
N ARG A 243 -5.23 -14.47 -7.00
CA ARG A 243 -4.42 -15.34 -6.13
C ARG A 243 -3.53 -14.49 -5.24
N LEU A 244 -3.38 -14.88 -3.99
CA LEU A 244 -2.37 -14.38 -3.07
C LEU A 244 -1.15 -15.29 -3.15
N GLU A 245 0.01 -14.74 -3.46
CA GLU A 245 1.23 -15.49 -3.73
C GLU A 245 2.39 -14.98 -2.87
N HIS A 246 3.40 -15.82 -2.64
CA HIS A 246 4.63 -15.47 -1.95
C HIS A 246 5.75 -15.25 -2.95
N TRP A 247 6.41 -14.11 -2.87
CA TRP A 247 7.61 -13.86 -3.65
C TRP A 247 8.77 -14.71 -3.13
N LYS A 248 9.35 -15.49 -4.02
CA LYS A 248 10.61 -16.20 -3.79
C LYS A 248 11.52 -15.86 -4.95
N PRO A 249 12.73 -15.30 -4.68
CA PRO A 249 13.73 -15.12 -5.74
C PRO A 249 14.03 -16.48 -6.38
N GLU A 250 14.13 -16.52 -7.69
CA GLU A 250 14.66 -17.69 -8.38
C GLU A 250 16.11 -17.91 -7.92
N SER A 251 16.43 -19.13 -7.50
CA SER A 251 17.75 -19.55 -7.02
C SER A 251 18.76 -19.64 -8.17
#